data_b6306294588516be63cb38d5f5e23a65
#
_entry.id   b6306294588516be63cb38d5f5e23a65
#
_cell.length_a   1.000
_cell.length_b   1.000
_cell.length_c   1.000
_cell.angle_alpha   90.00
_cell.angle_beta   90.00
_cell.angle_gamma   90.00
#
_symmetry.space_group_name_H-M   'P 1'
#
loop_
_entity.id
_entity.type
_entity.pdbx_description
1 polymer ?
#
loop_
_entity_poly.entity_id
_entity_poly.type
_entity_poly.pdbx_seq_one_letter_code
_entity_poly.pdbx_strand_id
1 'polypeptide(L)' 'VLLAVNRPYGKSDYIPCICWGRNARFASGFEVGGHVQVWGRIQSREYVKKLSETETEKRVAYEVSVSKVEFIEDEE' A
#
# COMPACT_ATOMS: atom_id res chain seq x y z
N VAL A 1 -2.17 4.69 -1.64
CA VAL A 1 -2.55 3.66 -2.60
C VAL A 1 -2.57 2.30 -1.92
N LEU A 2 -3.62 1.55 -2.14
CA LEU A 2 -3.76 0.21 -1.61
C LEU A 2 -3.43 -0.80 -2.71
N LEU A 3 -2.39 -1.60 -2.48
CA LEU A 3 -1.93 -2.59 -3.43
C LEU A 3 -2.50 -3.96 -3.05
N ALA A 4 -3.16 -4.61 -4.00
CA ALA A 4 -3.62 -5.99 -3.83
C ALA A 4 -2.54 -6.95 -4.33
N VAL A 5 -2.07 -7.83 -3.46
CA VAL A 5 -1.08 -8.85 -3.80
C VAL A 5 -1.75 -10.21 -3.73
N ASN A 6 -1.78 -10.92 -4.84
CA ASN A 6 -2.42 -12.22 -4.91
C ASN A 6 -1.53 -13.31 -4.33
N ARG A 7 -2.13 -14.16 -3.51
CA ARG A 7 -1.46 -15.36 -3.00
C ARG A 7 -1.74 -16.55 -3.92
N PRO A 8 -0.88 -17.60 -3.89
CA PRO A 8 -1.07 -18.76 -4.76
C PRO A 8 -2.40 -19.51 -4.58
N TYR A 9 -3.08 -19.33 -3.46
CA TYR A 9 -4.31 -20.07 -3.14
C TYR A 9 -5.58 -19.25 -3.34
N GLY A 10 -5.54 -18.24 -4.18
CA GLY A 10 -6.74 -17.45 -4.50
C GLY A 10 -7.10 -16.38 -3.49
N LYS A 11 -6.28 -16.15 -2.49
CA LYS A 11 -6.45 -15.05 -1.53
C LYS A 11 -5.60 -13.86 -1.93
N SER A 12 -6.03 -12.68 -1.52
CA SER A 12 -5.28 -11.45 -1.78
C SER A 12 -5.00 -10.73 -0.47
N ASP A 13 -3.82 -10.15 -0.38
CA ASP A 13 -3.46 -9.23 0.69
C ASP A 13 -3.54 -7.81 0.16
N TYR A 14 -4.11 -6.92 0.95
CA TYR A 14 -4.20 -5.50 0.61
C TYR A 14 -3.17 -4.75 1.42
N ILE A 15 -2.17 -4.22 0.74
CA ILE A 15 -1.00 -3.62 1.37
C ILE A 15 -1.00 -2.11 1.12
N PRO A 16 -1.06 -1.29 2.18
CA PRO A 16 -0.94 0.15 2.03
C PRO A 16 0.45 0.52 1.52
N CYS A 17 0.48 1.33 0.47
CA CYS A 17 1.72 1.83 -0.10
C CYS A 17 1.76 3.34 -0.02
N ILE A 18 2.88 3.87 0.43
CA ILE A 18 3.09 5.31 0.51
C ILE A 18 4.03 5.71 -0.61
N CYS A 19 3.55 6.61 -1.47
CA CYS A 19 4.32 7.16 -2.58
C CYS A 19 4.61 8.63 -2.31
N TRP A 20 5.78 9.09 -2.74
CA TRP A 20 6.23 10.45 -2.55
C TRP A 20 6.59 11.09 -3.87
N GLY A 21 6.35 12.41 -4.00
CA GLY A 21 6.80 13.19 -5.14
C GLY A 21 6.35 12.65 -6.49
N ARG A 22 7.32 12.31 -7.34
CA ARG A 22 7.08 11.79 -8.69
C ARG A 22 6.28 10.48 -8.68
N ASN A 23 6.59 9.59 -7.75
CA ASN A 23 5.90 8.31 -7.63
C ASN A 23 4.42 8.51 -7.26
N ALA A 24 4.12 9.48 -6.41
CA ALA A 24 2.74 9.80 -6.04
C ALA A 24 1.96 10.31 -7.25
N ARG A 25 2.57 11.16 -8.06
CA ARG A 25 1.94 11.68 -9.28
C ARG A 25 1.69 10.58 -10.29
N PHE A 26 2.66 9.69 -10.44
CA PHE A 26 2.55 8.56 -11.37
C PHE A 26 1.45 7.61 -10.92
N ALA A 27 1.41 7.27 -9.63
CA ALA A 27 0.42 6.35 -9.08
C ALA A 27 -1.01 6.92 -9.16
N SER A 28 -1.18 8.23 -9.07
CA SER A 28 -2.50 8.86 -9.14
C SER A 28 -3.19 8.67 -10.50
N GLY A 29 -2.43 8.36 -11.54
CA GLY A 29 -2.96 8.07 -12.87
C GLY A 29 -3.34 6.62 -13.08
N PHE A 30 -3.11 5.75 -12.12
CA PHE A 30 -3.44 4.34 -12.26
C PHE A 30 -4.93 4.10 -12.04
N GLU A 31 -5.49 3.22 -12.86
CA GLU A 31 -6.85 2.78 -12.69
C GLU A 31 -6.93 1.58 -11.76
N VAL A 32 -8.05 1.44 -11.06
CA VAL A 32 -8.33 0.26 -10.25
C VAL A 32 -8.39 -0.95 -11.18
N GLY A 33 -7.71 -2.02 -10.81
CA GLY A 33 -7.60 -3.22 -11.62
C GLY A 33 -6.36 -3.27 -12.50
N GLY A 34 -5.61 -2.18 -12.61
CA GLY A 34 -4.34 -2.17 -13.33
C GLY A 34 -3.28 -2.97 -12.58
N HIS A 35 -2.33 -3.53 -13.33
CA HIS A 35 -1.22 -4.26 -12.74
C HIS A 35 0.00 -3.35 -12.63
N VAL A 36 0.63 -3.36 -11.46
CA VAL A 36 1.80 -2.55 -11.19
C VAL A 36 2.86 -3.38 -10.50
N GLN A 37 4.10 -2.97 -10.68
CA GLN A 37 5.24 -3.52 -9.95
C GLN A 37 5.82 -2.41 -9.08
N VAL A 38 6.03 -2.73 -7.81
CA VAL A 38 6.45 -1.75 -6.81
C VAL A 38 7.75 -2.22 -6.16
N TRP A 39 8.71 -1.32 -6.06
CA TRP A 39 9.92 -1.51 -5.27
C TRP A 39 9.84 -0.56 -4.07
N GLY A 40 10.14 -1.10 -2.91
CA GLY A 40 10.11 -0.32 -1.70
C GLY A 40 10.53 -1.15 -0.51
N ARG A 41 10.34 -0.59 0.65
CA ARG A 41 10.63 -1.29 1.90
C ARG A 41 9.42 -1.25 2.81
N ILE A 42 9.28 -2.31 3.60
CA ILE A 42 8.24 -2.37 4.62
C ILE A 42 8.69 -1.57 5.81
N GLN A 43 7.81 -0.71 6.31
CA GLN A 43 8.05 0.04 7.52
C GLN A 43 6.84 -0.07 8.45
N SER A 44 7.09 0.04 9.74
CA SER A 44 6.03 0.06 10.74
C SER A 44 5.85 1.48 11.26
N ARG A 45 4.62 1.79 11.64
CA ARG A 45 4.28 3.07 12.25
C ARG A 45 3.37 2.82 13.44
N GLU A 46 3.73 3.39 14.58
CA GLU A 46 2.86 3.36 15.74
C GLU A 46 1.85 4.49 15.65
N TYR A 47 0.62 4.19 16.04
CA TYR A 47 -0.42 5.19 16.16
C TYR A 47 -1.32 4.85 17.34
N VAL A 48 -2.05 5.85 17.80
CA VAL A 48 -2.98 5.70 18.90
C VAL A 48 -4.39 5.73 18.36
N LYS A 49 -5.14 4.66 18.63
CA LYS A 49 -6.55 4.60 18.29
C LYS A 49 -7.38 4.97 19.51
N LYS A 50 -8.28 5.93 19.35
CA LYS A 50 -9.19 6.31 20.40
C LYS A 50 -10.38 5.35 20.38
N LEU A 51 -10.54 4.57 21.46
CA LEU A 51 -11.64 3.61 21.60
C LEU A 51 -12.88 4.26 22.21
N SER A 52 -12.66 5.18 23.15
CA SER A 52 -13.72 5.96 23.78
C SER A 52 -13.12 7.29 24.24
N GLU A 53 -13.92 8.12 24.93
CA GLU A 53 -13.41 9.39 25.46
C GLU A 53 -12.30 9.22 26.49
N THR A 54 -12.25 8.06 27.15
CA THR A 54 -11.32 7.78 28.23
C THR A 54 -10.31 6.69 27.90
N GLU A 55 -10.50 5.94 26.81
CA GLU A 55 -9.64 4.81 26.46
C GLU A 55 -8.95 5.02 25.13
N THR A 56 -7.67 4.73 25.10
CA THR A 56 -6.86 4.73 23.90
C THR A 56 -6.07 3.43 23.81
N GLU A 57 -5.71 3.03 22.60
CA GLU A 57 -4.94 1.82 22.36
C GLU A 57 -3.81 2.14 21.38
N LYS A 58 -2.60 1.71 21.73
CA LYS A 58 -1.47 1.78 20.79
C LYS A 58 -1.56 0.64 19.80
N ARG A 59 -1.45 0.98 18.52
CA ARG A 59 -1.44 0.01 17.44
C ARG A 59 -0.27 0.23 16.51
N VAL A 60 0.08 -0.81 15.77
CA VAL A 60 1.14 -0.75 14.78
C VAL A 60 0.53 -1.02 13.42
N ALA A 61 0.79 -0.16 12.48
CA ALA A 61 0.43 -0.34 11.08
C ALA A 61 1.69 -0.61 10.27
N TYR A 62 1.58 -1.54 9.32
CA TYR A 62 2.65 -1.84 8.37
C TYR A 62 2.28 -1.29 7.02
N GLU A 63 3.26 -0.68 6.37
CA GLU A 63 3.07 -0.06 5.07
C GLU A 63 4.34 -0.19 4.25
N VAL A 64 4.22 -0.06 2.92
CA VAL A 64 5.37 -0.06 2.03
C VAL A 64 5.69 1.37 1.64
N SER A 65 6.92 1.78 1.93
CA SER A 65 7.45 3.05 1.44
C SER A 65 8.02 2.80 0.04
N VAL A 66 7.37 3.37 -0.96
CA VAL A 66 7.66 3.09 -2.36
C VAL A 66 8.85 3.92 -2.83
N SER A 67 9.87 3.24 -3.36
CA SER A 67 11.01 3.89 -4.00
C SER A 67 10.84 3.97 -5.51
N LYS A 68 10.15 3.00 -6.10
CA LYS A 68 9.90 2.94 -7.53
C LYS A 68 8.60 2.20 -7.80
N VAL A 69 7.84 2.66 -8.78
CA VAL A 69 6.63 1.98 -9.25
C VAL A 69 6.61 1.98 -10.77
N GLU A 70 6.24 0.85 -11.35
CA GLU A 70 6.08 0.71 -12.80
C GLU A 70 4.72 0.10 -13.11
N PHE A 71 4.11 0.57 -14.17
CA PHE A 71 2.89 -0.02 -14.72
C PHE A 71 3.28 -1.21 -15.60
N ILE A 72 2.61 -2.33 -15.38
CA ILE A 72 2.82 -3.54 -16.17
C ILE A 72 1.69 -3.65 -17.17
N GLU A 73 2.02 -3.66 -18.47
CA GLU A 73 1.04 -3.94 -19.50
C GLU A 73 0.78 -5.44 -19.55
N ASP A 74 -0.50 -5.81 -19.54
CA ASP A 74 -0.87 -7.20 -19.76
C ASP A 74 -0.67 -7.53 -21.23
N GLU A 75 0.15 -8.52 -21.49
CA GLU A 75 0.22 -9.10 -22.83
C GLU A 75 -0.97 -10.04 -23.02
N GLU A 76 -1.72 -9.77 -24.05
CA GLU A 76 -2.79 -10.67 -24.43
C GLU A 76 -2.25 -11.91 -25.16
#